data_0a5352e9f22a3d0c98992eabe83948da
#
_entry.id   0a5352e9f22a3d0c98992eabe83948da
#
_cell.length_a   1.000
_cell.length_b   1.000
_cell.length_c   1.000
_cell.angle_alpha   90.00
_cell.angle_beta   90.00
_cell.angle_gamma   90.00
#
_symmetry.space_group_name_H-M   'P 1'
#
loop_
_entity.id
_entity.type
_entity.pdbx_description
1 polymer ?
#
loop_
_entity_poly.entity_id
_entity_poly.type
_entity_poly.pdbx_seq_one_letter_code
_entity_poly.pdbx_strand_id
1 'polypeptide(L)'
;MGRIQLKAISTKAPKRFEKAKLKAKTEKIIEALDELQNRLIAESKHSLLVIIQGMDASGKDGLLRDVFGSLNPLGVSVKSYKAPTAEELNHDFLWRIHQHAPAKGMIKIFNRSHYEDVLITRVHGWCDDVTAVKRMKAINDFEELLSEHNNTKVLKFYLHVSPEEQQKRLTERTHDPRKMWKYNEKDFDEAKLWNKYMKYYEACFLHCNKIPWHIIPSDQNWYKEYLVAQVVYNTLKGLNMQYPGMKK
;
A
#
# COMPACT_ATOMS: atom_id res chain seq x y z
N MET A 1 16.28 -6.92 12.70
CA MET A 1 15.69 -7.85 11.70
C MET A 1 16.75 -8.14 10.63
N GLY A 2 16.84 -9.40 10.14
CA GLY A 2 17.74 -9.73 9.04
C GLY A 2 17.35 -9.01 7.75
N ARG A 3 18.30 -8.85 6.83
CA ARG A 3 18.07 -8.23 5.51
C ARG A 3 17.04 -9.06 4.74
N ILE A 4 15.93 -8.42 4.34
CA ILE A 4 14.90 -9.05 3.50
C ILE A 4 15.48 -9.22 2.09
N GLN A 5 15.38 -10.43 1.56
CA GLN A 5 15.75 -10.77 0.19
C GLN A 5 14.50 -11.21 -0.57
N LEU A 6 14.00 -10.37 -1.46
CA LEU A 6 12.76 -10.64 -2.19
C LEU A 6 12.82 -11.92 -3.03
N LYS A 7 14.01 -12.27 -3.54
CA LYS A 7 14.22 -13.53 -4.28
C LYS A 7 13.94 -14.79 -3.45
N ALA A 8 14.03 -14.70 -2.13
CA ALA A 8 13.75 -15.83 -1.22
C ALA A 8 12.28 -15.89 -0.79
N ILE A 9 11.47 -14.89 -1.13
CA ILE A 9 10.06 -14.81 -0.75
C ILE A 9 9.18 -15.23 -1.93
N SER A 10 8.29 -16.20 -1.69
CA SER A 10 7.35 -16.64 -2.72
C SER A 10 6.37 -15.53 -3.11
N THR A 11 6.11 -15.39 -4.40
CA THR A 11 5.06 -14.52 -4.96
C THR A 11 3.69 -15.20 -4.99
N LYS A 12 3.64 -16.51 -4.67
CA LYS A 12 2.45 -17.37 -4.79
C LYS A 12 1.90 -17.78 -3.44
N ALA A 13 0.60 -18.05 -3.42
CA ALA A 13 -0.08 -18.66 -2.29
C ALA A 13 0.51 -20.07 -1.98
N PRO A 14 0.76 -20.39 -0.69
CA PRO A 14 1.11 -21.75 -0.31
C PRO A 14 0.02 -22.76 -0.71
N LYS A 15 0.42 -23.97 -1.16
CA LYS A 15 -0.49 -25.01 -1.66
C LYS A 15 -1.56 -25.46 -0.65
N ARG A 16 -1.32 -25.27 0.65
CA ARG A 16 -2.27 -25.59 1.73
C ARG A 16 -3.53 -24.73 1.76
N PHE A 17 -3.55 -23.61 1.04
CA PHE A 17 -4.69 -22.72 1.01
C PHE A 17 -5.59 -22.99 -0.18
N GLU A 18 -6.87 -23.17 0.08
CA GLU A 18 -7.92 -23.36 -0.90
C GLU A 18 -8.58 -22.03 -1.24
N LYS A 19 -8.64 -21.70 -2.52
CA LYS A 19 -9.17 -20.43 -3.04
C LYS A 19 -10.59 -20.14 -2.55
N ALA A 20 -11.50 -21.12 -2.63
CA ALA A 20 -12.90 -20.94 -2.23
C ALA A 20 -13.04 -20.63 -0.74
N LYS A 21 -12.34 -21.37 0.11
CA LYS A 21 -12.36 -21.15 1.57
C LYS A 21 -11.81 -19.78 1.96
N LEU A 22 -10.70 -19.35 1.33
CA LEU A 22 -10.14 -18.02 1.65
C LEU A 22 -10.98 -16.89 1.10
N LYS A 23 -11.63 -17.03 -0.05
CA LYS A 23 -12.58 -16.03 -0.53
C LYS A 23 -13.71 -15.81 0.46
N ALA A 24 -14.40 -16.90 0.87
CA ALA A 24 -15.47 -16.80 1.86
C ALA A 24 -15.00 -16.20 3.20
N LYS A 25 -13.76 -16.50 3.61
CA LYS A 25 -13.18 -15.88 4.81
C LYS A 25 -12.90 -14.39 4.60
N THR A 26 -12.45 -14.00 3.42
CA THR A 26 -12.17 -12.59 3.08
C THR A 26 -13.46 -11.77 3.10
N GLU A 27 -14.55 -12.29 2.55
CA GLU A 27 -15.88 -11.66 2.57
C GLU A 27 -16.32 -11.36 4.01
N LYS A 28 -16.26 -12.34 4.91
CA LYS A 28 -16.55 -12.15 6.34
C LYS A 28 -15.65 -11.11 7.02
N ILE A 29 -14.39 -11.05 6.64
CA ILE A 29 -13.46 -10.04 7.17
C ILE A 29 -13.88 -8.64 6.69
N ILE A 30 -14.23 -8.51 5.41
CA ILE A 30 -14.65 -7.24 4.82
C ILE A 30 -15.95 -6.72 5.47
N GLU A 31 -16.93 -7.61 5.71
CA GLU A 31 -18.15 -7.25 6.47
C GLU A 31 -17.80 -6.74 7.88
N ALA A 32 -16.88 -7.42 8.57
CA ALA A 32 -16.45 -6.99 9.91
C ALA A 32 -15.62 -5.68 9.88
N LEU A 33 -14.94 -5.37 8.76
CA LEU A 33 -14.22 -4.11 8.58
C LEU A 33 -15.16 -2.90 8.53
N ASP A 34 -16.34 -3.03 7.94
CA ASP A 34 -17.34 -1.95 7.90
C ASP A 34 -17.74 -1.53 9.32
N GLU A 35 -18.05 -2.50 10.18
CA GLU A 35 -18.38 -2.23 11.59
C GLU A 35 -17.21 -1.58 12.34
N LEU A 36 -15.98 -2.04 12.12
CA LEU A 36 -14.81 -1.44 12.74
C LEU A 36 -14.54 -0.02 12.25
N GLN A 37 -14.82 0.25 10.97
CA GLN A 37 -14.73 1.60 10.41
C GLN A 37 -15.78 2.53 11.03
N ASN A 38 -17.00 2.07 11.23
CA ASN A 38 -18.05 2.86 11.87
C ASN A 38 -17.66 3.25 13.31
N ARG A 39 -17.02 2.34 14.06
CA ARG A 39 -16.45 2.67 15.38
C ARG A 39 -15.28 3.66 15.28
N LEU A 40 -14.41 3.51 14.28
CA LEU A 40 -13.30 4.44 14.05
C LEU A 40 -13.81 5.86 13.81
N ILE A 41 -14.84 6.02 12.98
CA ILE A 41 -15.49 7.31 12.70
C ILE A 41 -16.11 7.88 13.98
N ALA A 42 -16.91 7.06 14.68
CA ALA A 42 -17.68 7.50 15.85
C ALA A 42 -16.77 7.91 17.02
N GLU A 43 -15.73 7.12 17.32
CA GLU A 43 -14.80 7.42 18.41
C GLU A 43 -13.85 8.57 18.06
N SER A 44 -13.42 8.66 16.79
CA SER A 44 -12.56 9.74 16.26
C SER A 44 -11.27 10.01 17.07
N LYS A 45 -10.68 8.97 17.66
CA LYS A 45 -9.43 9.06 18.40
C LYS A 45 -8.20 8.61 17.61
N HIS A 46 -8.42 7.68 16.69
CA HIS A 46 -7.40 7.05 15.86
C HIS A 46 -7.64 7.35 14.39
N SER A 47 -6.63 7.13 13.57
CA SER A 47 -6.75 7.07 12.10
C SER A 47 -5.93 5.91 11.56
N LEU A 48 -6.21 5.52 10.33
CA LEU A 48 -5.46 4.48 9.62
C LEU A 48 -4.90 5.04 8.31
N LEU A 49 -3.59 4.92 8.13
CA LEU A 49 -2.92 5.16 6.85
C LEU A 49 -2.49 3.82 6.26
N VAL A 50 -3.01 3.49 5.09
CA VAL A 50 -2.63 2.29 4.34
C VAL A 50 -1.80 2.71 3.14
N ILE A 51 -0.54 2.29 3.09
CA ILE A 51 0.39 2.55 1.99
C ILE A 51 0.50 1.28 1.15
N ILE A 52 0.18 1.36 -0.14
CA ILE A 52 0.25 0.24 -1.08
C ILE A 52 1.31 0.54 -2.13
N GLN A 53 2.38 -0.24 -2.11
CA GLN A 53 3.49 -0.19 -3.05
C GLN A 53 3.60 -1.48 -3.86
N GLY A 54 4.21 -1.40 -5.01
CA GLY A 54 4.46 -2.54 -5.91
C GLY A 54 4.63 -2.09 -7.36
N MET A 55 5.25 -2.93 -8.14
CA MET A 55 5.46 -2.74 -9.58
C MET A 55 4.15 -2.50 -10.32
N ASP A 56 4.22 -1.96 -11.55
CA ASP A 56 3.05 -1.89 -12.40
C ASP A 56 2.49 -3.29 -12.66
N ALA A 57 1.18 -3.38 -12.84
CA ALA A 57 0.44 -4.63 -12.91
C ALA A 57 0.53 -5.55 -11.67
N SER A 58 1.09 -5.13 -10.52
CA SER A 58 1.06 -5.91 -9.26
C SER A 58 -0.34 -6.08 -8.68
N GLY A 59 -1.34 -5.33 -9.18
CA GLY A 59 -2.75 -5.46 -8.79
C GLY A 59 -3.19 -4.52 -7.67
N LYS A 60 -2.57 -3.35 -7.53
CA LYS A 60 -2.93 -2.31 -6.57
C LYS A 60 -4.40 -1.89 -6.67
N ASP A 61 -4.87 -1.50 -7.87
CA ASP A 61 -6.25 -1.02 -8.04
C ASP A 61 -7.30 -2.10 -7.75
N GLY A 62 -7.02 -3.36 -8.14
CA GLY A 62 -7.89 -4.49 -7.80
C GLY A 62 -8.01 -4.68 -6.30
N LEU A 63 -6.87 -4.63 -5.60
CA LEU A 63 -6.83 -4.71 -4.14
C LEU A 63 -7.66 -3.59 -3.48
N LEU A 64 -7.54 -2.35 -3.98
CA LEU A 64 -8.32 -1.22 -3.48
C LEU A 64 -9.83 -1.47 -3.62
N ARG A 65 -10.27 -1.88 -4.81
CA ARG A 65 -11.67 -2.17 -5.08
C ARG A 65 -12.19 -3.34 -4.23
N ASP A 66 -11.42 -4.42 -4.17
CA ASP A 66 -11.91 -5.69 -3.65
C ASP A 66 -11.82 -5.79 -2.11
N VAL A 67 -10.95 -4.98 -1.46
CA VAL A 67 -10.82 -4.97 0.02
C VAL A 67 -11.47 -3.74 0.65
N PHE A 68 -11.39 -2.58 0.01
CA PHE A 68 -11.84 -1.32 0.60
C PHE A 68 -13.06 -0.71 -0.09
N GLY A 69 -13.51 -1.29 -1.21
CA GLY A 69 -14.59 -0.73 -2.02
C GLY A 69 -15.99 -0.80 -1.38
N SER A 70 -16.19 -1.65 -0.38
CA SER A 70 -17.44 -1.78 0.37
C SER A 70 -17.48 -0.93 1.65
N LEU A 71 -16.36 -0.29 2.02
CA LEU A 71 -16.33 0.55 3.22
C LEU A 71 -17.13 1.85 3.03
N ASN A 72 -17.65 2.38 4.14
CA ASN A 72 -18.38 3.64 4.14
C ASN A 72 -17.53 4.78 3.53
N PRO A 73 -17.97 5.38 2.42
CA PRO A 73 -17.21 6.42 1.73
C PRO A 73 -16.99 7.69 2.56
N LEU A 74 -17.79 7.93 3.60
CA LEU A 74 -17.60 9.06 4.51
C LEU A 74 -16.33 8.91 5.39
N GLY A 75 -15.86 7.68 5.59
CA GLY A 75 -14.72 7.39 6.46
C GLY A 75 -13.50 6.84 5.73
N VAL A 76 -13.52 6.73 4.40
CA VAL A 76 -12.40 6.22 3.61
C VAL A 76 -12.09 7.12 2.42
N SER A 77 -10.83 7.32 2.13
CA SER A 77 -10.42 8.04 0.92
C SER A 77 -9.12 7.49 0.35
N VAL A 78 -9.00 7.55 -0.98
CA VAL A 78 -7.82 7.09 -1.72
C VAL A 78 -7.10 8.27 -2.36
N LYS A 79 -5.79 8.32 -2.22
CA LYS A 79 -4.92 9.21 -3.02
C LYS A 79 -3.98 8.35 -3.85
N SER A 80 -4.06 8.51 -5.17
CA SER A 80 -3.09 7.91 -6.08
C SER A 80 -2.01 8.94 -6.41
N TYR A 81 -0.76 8.56 -6.18
CA TYR A 81 0.39 9.41 -6.50
C TYR A 81 0.92 9.08 -7.89
N LYS A 82 1.04 10.12 -8.70
CA LYS A 82 1.66 10.11 -10.04
C LYS A 82 2.95 10.94 -9.99
N ALA A 83 3.56 11.17 -11.15
CA ALA A 83 4.65 12.14 -11.26
C ALA A 83 4.24 13.47 -10.60
N PRO A 84 5.15 14.13 -9.87
CA PRO A 84 4.86 15.41 -9.22
C PRO A 84 4.47 16.47 -10.23
N THR A 85 3.56 17.37 -9.84
CA THR A 85 3.23 18.58 -10.60
C THR A 85 4.36 19.60 -10.47
N ALA A 86 4.33 20.66 -11.30
CA ALA A 86 5.30 21.75 -11.20
C ALA A 86 5.25 22.45 -9.81
N GLU A 87 4.05 22.58 -9.23
CA GLU A 87 3.88 23.12 -7.87
C GLU A 87 4.50 22.17 -6.83
N GLU A 88 4.19 20.89 -6.88
CA GLU A 88 4.75 19.87 -5.96
C GLU A 88 6.28 19.81 -6.01
N LEU A 89 6.90 20.09 -7.18
CA LEU A 89 8.35 20.13 -7.34
C LEU A 89 9.03 21.36 -6.71
N ASN A 90 8.28 22.44 -6.47
CA ASN A 90 8.78 23.63 -5.79
C ASN A 90 8.86 23.47 -4.26
N HIS A 91 8.31 22.39 -3.73
CA HIS A 91 8.30 22.06 -2.31
C HIS A 91 9.16 20.82 -2.03
N ASP A 92 9.37 20.51 -0.76
CA ASP A 92 9.98 19.24 -0.37
C ASP A 92 9.08 18.04 -0.75
N PHE A 93 9.68 16.87 -0.92
CA PHE A 93 8.97 15.69 -1.44
C PHE A 93 7.86 15.16 -0.51
N LEU A 94 7.82 15.54 0.77
CA LEU A 94 6.77 15.17 1.71
C LEU A 94 5.62 16.18 1.74
N TRP A 95 5.79 17.39 1.21
CA TRP A 95 4.75 18.42 1.21
C TRP A 95 3.43 17.90 0.62
N ARG A 96 3.48 17.32 -0.58
CA ARG A 96 2.30 16.73 -1.23
C ARG A 96 1.71 15.52 -0.50
N ILE A 97 2.52 14.87 0.33
CA ILE A 97 2.13 13.70 1.11
C ILE A 97 1.38 14.16 2.38
N HIS A 98 1.92 15.17 3.06
CA HIS A 98 1.36 15.68 4.31
C HIS A 98 -0.06 16.20 4.14
N GLN A 99 -0.37 16.89 3.03
CA GLN A 99 -1.72 17.37 2.70
C GLN A 99 -2.78 16.27 2.66
N HIS A 100 -2.37 15.04 2.49
CA HIS A 100 -3.25 13.88 2.41
C HIS A 100 -3.10 12.92 3.61
N ALA A 101 -2.40 13.34 4.68
CA ALA A 101 -2.37 12.58 5.93
C ALA A 101 -3.80 12.41 6.49
N PRO A 102 -4.13 11.25 7.09
CA PRO A 102 -5.48 11.00 7.57
C PRO A 102 -5.83 11.85 8.79
N ALA A 103 -7.02 12.44 8.80
CA ALA A 103 -7.61 12.98 10.01
C ALA A 103 -8.07 11.84 10.93
N LYS A 104 -8.25 12.10 12.23
CA LYS A 104 -8.84 11.15 13.19
C LYS A 104 -10.23 10.71 12.71
N GLY A 105 -10.56 9.44 12.89
CA GLY A 105 -11.78 8.83 12.38
C GLY A 105 -11.70 8.34 10.92
N MET A 106 -10.60 8.61 10.20
CA MET A 106 -10.49 8.34 8.78
C MET A 106 -9.53 7.17 8.46
N ILE A 107 -9.86 6.45 7.41
CA ILE A 107 -8.97 5.53 6.71
C ILE A 107 -8.46 6.23 5.44
N LYS A 108 -7.18 6.48 5.35
CA LYS A 108 -6.54 7.02 4.15
C LYS A 108 -5.71 5.95 3.47
N ILE A 109 -5.88 5.81 2.16
CA ILE A 109 -5.16 4.83 1.38
C ILE A 109 -4.31 5.54 0.33
N PHE A 110 -3.03 5.27 0.34
CA PHE A 110 -2.08 5.76 -0.65
C PHE A 110 -1.82 4.66 -1.68
N ASN A 111 -2.29 4.86 -2.92
CA ASN A 111 -1.91 4.05 -4.08
C ASN A 111 -0.63 4.63 -4.67
N ARG A 112 0.50 3.98 -4.45
CA ARG A 112 1.85 4.54 -4.43
C ARG A 112 1.97 5.57 -3.30
N SER A 113 3.12 6.20 -3.09
CA SER A 113 3.30 7.12 -1.96
C SER A 113 4.61 7.90 -2.07
N HIS A 114 5.04 8.52 -0.97
CA HIS A 114 6.35 9.13 -0.79
C HIS A 114 7.53 8.17 -1.03
N TYR A 115 7.29 6.87 -1.05
CA TYR A 115 8.33 5.90 -1.42
C TYR A 115 8.74 5.99 -2.89
N GLU A 116 7.91 6.54 -3.78
CA GLU A 116 8.31 6.79 -5.18
C GLU A 116 9.56 7.68 -5.24
N ASP A 117 9.72 8.61 -4.29
CA ASP A 117 10.85 9.54 -4.22
C ASP A 117 12.19 8.89 -3.79
N VAL A 118 12.18 7.61 -3.42
CA VAL A 118 13.37 6.78 -3.14
C VAL A 118 13.37 5.45 -3.92
N LEU A 119 12.37 5.23 -4.77
CA LEU A 119 12.24 4.07 -5.65
C LEU A 119 12.48 4.45 -7.11
N ILE A 120 11.45 4.94 -7.81
CA ILE A 120 11.56 5.28 -9.23
C ILE A 120 12.64 6.32 -9.50
N THR A 121 12.80 7.30 -8.63
CA THR A 121 13.83 8.33 -8.74
C THR A 121 15.24 7.74 -8.73
N ARG A 122 15.49 6.68 -7.96
CA ARG A 122 16.78 5.96 -7.95
C ARG A 122 16.91 5.00 -9.14
N VAL A 123 15.83 4.36 -9.56
CA VAL A 123 15.85 3.46 -10.73
C VAL A 123 16.31 4.22 -11.97
N HIS A 124 15.84 5.48 -12.13
CA HIS A 124 16.18 6.35 -13.26
C HIS A 124 17.39 7.27 -13.02
N GLY A 125 18.04 7.20 -11.84
CA GLY A 125 19.20 8.01 -11.54
C GLY A 125 18.90 9.49 -11.26
N TRP A 126 17.64 9.85 -10.99
CA TRP A 126 17.24 11.23 -10.62
C TRP A 126 17.52 11.54 -9.15
N CYS A 127 17.79 10.52 -8.35
CA CYS A 127 18.15 10.61 -6.94
C CYS A 127 19.34 9.70 -6.67
N ASP A 128 20.44 10.25 -6.16
CA ASP A 128 21.61 9.49 -5.75
C ASP A 128 21.40 8.75 -4.42
N ASP A 129 22.32 7.86 -4.09
CA ASP A 129 22.21 7.04 -2.88
C ASP A 129 22.34 7.88 -1.60
N VAL A 130 23.11 8.98 -1.60
CA VAL A 130 23.27 9.89 -0.45
C VAL A 130 21.97 10.62 -0.16
N THR A 131 21.36 11.18 -1.18
CA THR A 131 20.05 11.84 -1.10
C THR A 131 18.95 10.85 -0.68
N ALA A 132 18.96 9.63 -1.24
CA ALA A 132 18.00 8.61 -0.90
C ALA A 132 18.06 8.21 0.59
N VAL A 133 19.26 8.10 1.18
CA VAL A 133 19.41 7.81 2.62
C VAL A 133 18.81 8.93 3.47
N LYS A 134 19.03 10.20 3.11
CA LYS A 134 18.43 11.35 3.80
C LYS A 134 16.90 11.34 3.68
N ARG A 135 16.37 11.06 2.48
CA ARG A 135 14.92 10.93 2.26
C ARG A 135 14.32 9.77 3.06
N MET A 136 14.97 8.61 3.10
CA MET A 136 14.50 7.46 3.89
C MET A 136 14.45 7.77 5.39
N LYS A 137 15.41 8.57 5.90
CA LYS A 137 15.33 9.08 7.28
C LYS A 137 14.10 9.97 7.47
N ALA A 138 13.90 10.95 6.61
CA ALA A 138 12.75 11.86 6.67
C ALA A 138 11.40 11.11 6.55
N ILE A 139 11.34 10.03 5.75
CA ILE A 139 10.18 9.15 5.66
C ILE A 139 9.88 8.48 7.00
N ASN A 140 10.88 7.90 7.67
CA ASN A 140 10.69 7.33 9.00
C ASN A 140 10.19 8.37 10.00
N ASP A 141 10.81 9.55 10.02
CA ASP A 141 10.44 10.63 10.96
C ASP A 141 9.01 11.12 10.69
N PHE A 142 8.59 11.19 9.42
CA PHE A 142 7.21 11.53 9.04
C PHE A 142 6.18 10.47 9.47
N GLU A 143 6.48 9.20 9.25
CA GLU A 143 5.59 8.10 9.66
C GLU A 143 5.47 8.02 11.19
N GLU A 144 6.56 8.26 11.92
CA GLU A 144 6.54 8.36 13.39
C GLU A 144 5.74 9.57 13.86
N LEU A 145 5.93 10.75 13.25
CA LEU A 145 5.14 11.96 13.55
C LEU A 145 3.64 11.67 13.50
N LEU A 146 3.16 10.99 12.45
CA LEU A 146 1.75 10.62 12.33
C LEU A 146 1.32 9.63 13.41
N SER A 147 2.17 8.66 13.73
CA SER A 147 1.88 7.62 14.71
C SER A 147 1.83 8.17 16.13
N GLU A 148 2.79 9.00 16.52
CA GLU A 148 2.96 9.48 17.89
C GLU A 148 2.06 10.68 18.23
N HIS A 149 1.88 11.60 17.27
CA HIS A 149 1.18 12.86 17.54
C HIS A 149 -0.25 12.91 17.01
N ASN A 150 -0.65 11.97 16.11
CA ASN A 150 -2.02 11.90 15.61
C ASN A 150 -2.72 10.55 15.87
N ASN A 151 -2.09 9.64 16.62
CA ASN A 151 -2.58 8.28 16.85
C ASN A 151 -2.90 7.54 15.54
N THR A 152 -2.16 7.81 14.46
CA THR A 152 -2.32 7.16 13.17
C THR A 152 -1.67 5.78 13.19
N LYS A 153 -2.43 4.74 12.89
CA LYS A 153 -1.83 3.44 12.56
C LYS A 153 -1.39 3.45 11.10
N VAL A 154 -0.12 3.19 10.86
CA VAL A 154 0.44 3.12 9.51
C VAL A 154 0.65 1.66 9.14
N LEU A 155 0.07 1.23 8.02
CA LEU A 155 0.28 -0.09 7.42
C LEU A 155 0.94 0.07 6.06
N LYS A 156 2.06 -0.61 5.87
CA LYS A 156 2.83 -0.57 4.61
C LYS A 156 2.80 -1.94 3.95
N PHE A 157 2.21 -2.00 2.75
CA PHE A 157 2.09 -3.21 1.94
C PHE A 157 2.94 -3.10 0.68
N TYR A 158 3.82 -4.05 0.48
CA TYR A 158 4.51 -4.27 -0.79
C TYR A 158 3.90 -5.47 -1.50
N LEU A 159 3.33 -5.24 -2.68
CA LEU A 159 2.73 -6.29 -3.51
C LEU A 159 3.82 -6.97 -4.33
N HIS A 160 4.26 -8.13 -3.86
CA HIS A 160 5.31 -8.91 -4.48
C HIS A 160 4.76 -9.79 -5.58
N VAL A 161 4.90 -9.36 -6.83
CA VAL A 161 4.48 -10.06 -8.04
C VAL A 161 5.70 -10.66 -8.76
N SER A 162 5.56 -11.83 -9.36
CA SER A 162 6.62 -12.39 -10.19
C SER A 162 6.75 -11.66 -11.53
N PRO A 163 7.94 -11.62 -12.16
CA PRO A 163 8.11 -11.05 -13.50
C PRO A 163 7.17 -11.68 -14.53
N GLU A 164 6.96 -12.99 -14.45
CA GLU A 164 6.10 -13.76 -15.37
C GLU A 164 4.64 -13.33 -15.23
N GLU A 165 4.12 -13.22 -13.99
CA GLU A 165 2.74 -12.77 -13.77
C GLU A 165 2.57 -11.29 -14.11
N GLN A 166 3.59 -10.45 -13.84
CA GLN A 166 3.60 -9.05 -14.26
C GLN A 166 3.47 -8.93 -15.79
N GLN A 167 4.33 -9.63 -16.54
CA GLN A 167 4.33 -9.62 -18.01
C GLN A 167 2.99 -10.10 -18.55
N LYS A 168 2.44 -11.19 -18.00
CA LYS A 168 1.11 -11.68 -18.36
C LYS A 168 0.03 -10.60 -18.17
N ARG A 169 -0.01 -9.93 -17.03
CA ARG A 169 -0.99 -8.87 -16.74
C ARG A 169 -0.82 -7.63 -17.61
N LEU A 170 0.41 -7.28 -17.98
CA LEU A 170 0.68 -6.21 -18.96
C LEU A 170 0.16 -6.59 -20.33
N THR A 171 0.45 -7.81 -20.80
CA THR A 171 -0.05 -8.33 -22.08
C THR A 171 -1.59 -8.41 -22.09
N GLU A 172 -2.25 -8.78 -20.99
CA GLU A 172 -3.72 -8.76 -20.92
C GLU A 172 -4.31 -7.37 -21.21
N ARG A 173 -3.59 -6.28 -20.91
CA ARG A 173 -4.05 -4.90 -21.22
C ARG A 173 -4.08 -4.58 -22.70
N THR A 174 -3.38 -5.33 -23.55
CA THR A 174 -3.39 -5.13 -25.01
C THR A 174 -4.54 -5.84 -25.71
N HIS A 175 -5.21 -6.80 -25.04
CA HIS A 175 -6.22 -7.66 -25.65
C HIS A 175 -7.58 -7.66 -24.95
N ASP A 176 -7.64 -7.38 -23.62
CA ASP A 176 -8.91 -7.34 -22.87
C ASP A 176 -9.51 -5.93 -22.94
N PRO A 177 -10.66 -5.72 -23.63
CA PRO A 177 -11.29 -4.39 -23.73
C PRO A 177 -11.55 -3.71 -22.39
N ARG A 178 -11.78 -4.49 -21.32
CA ARG A 178 -11.99 -3.96 -19.96
C ARG A 178 -10.72 -3.46 -19.30
N LYS A 179 -9.54 -3.75 -19.91
CA LYS A 179 -8.22 -3.39 -19.38
C LYS A 179 -7.43 -2.48 -20.30
N MET A 180 -7.83 -2.35 -21.60
CA MET A 180 -7.11 -1.54 -22.60
C MET A 180 -6.91 -0.08 -22.17
N TRP A 181 -7.86 0.50 -21.46
CA TRP A 181 -7.73 1.87 -20.95
C TRP A 181 -6.59 2.07 -19.95
N LYS A 182 -6.03 0.97 -19.40
CA LYS A 182 -4.83 0.96 -18.53
C LYS A 182 -3.54 0.75 -19.32
N TYR A 183 -3.63 0.55 -20.63
CA TYR A 183 -2.44 0.30 -21.45
C TYR A 183 -1.53 1.52 -21.45
N ASN A 184 -0.24 1.27 -21.19
CA ASN A 184 0.82 2.24 -21.32
C ASN A 184 2.09 1.50 -21.74
N GLU A 185 2.65 1.89 -22.87
CA GLU A 185 3.85 1.26 -23.42
C GLU A 185 5.03 1.33 -22.44
N LYS A 186 5.14 2.45 -21.73
CA LYS A 186 6.19 2.65 -20.72
C LYS A 186 6.19 1.60 -19.58
N ASP A 187 5.04 0.99 -19.29
CA ASP A 187 4.95 -0.04 -18.25
C ASP A 187 5.77 -1.29 -18.63
N PHE A 188 5.92 -1.57 -19.93
CA PHE A 188 6.77 -2.67 -20.41
C PHE A 188 8.25 -2.34 -20.29
N ASP A 189 8.65 -1.09 -20.48
CA ASP A 189 10.04 -0.65 -20.28
C ASP A 189 10.39 -0.65 -18.79
N GLU A 190 9.50 -0.17 -17.95
CA GLU A 190 9.66 -0.25 -16.49
C GLU A 190 9.79 -1.70 -16.00
N ALA A 191 9.03 -2.65 -16.58
CA ALA A 191 9.14 -4.06 -16.23
C ALA A 191 10.53 -4.66 -16.51
N LYS A 192 11.25 -4.17 -17.53
CA LYS A 192 12.65 -4.58 -17.81
C LYS A 192 13.61 -4.19 -16.69
N LEU A 193 13.27 -3.18 -15.91
CA LEU A 193 14.09 -2.67 -14.79
C LEU A 193 13.81 -3.41 -13.47
N TRP A 194 13.07 -4.52 -13.52
CA TRP A 194 12.60 -5.28 -12.36
C TRP A 194 13.69 -5.52 -11.29
N ASN A 195 14.89 -5.95 -11.68
CA ASN A 195 15.99 -6.19 -10.74
C ASN A 195 16.45 -4.92 -10.01
N LYS A 196 16.42 -3.75 -10.68
CA LYS A 196 16.76 -2.47 -10.04
C LYS A 196 15.68 -2.11 -9.01
N TYR A 197 14.40 -2.26 -9.36
CA TYR A 197 13.30 -2.04 -8.42
C TYR A 197 13.41 -2.93 -7.20
N MET A 198 13.68 -4.24 -7.36
CA MET A 198 13.84 -5.16 -6.23
C MET A 198 14.97 -4.70 -5.28
N LYS A 199 16.12 -4.30 -5.82
CA LYS A 199 17.24 -3.75 -5.04
C LYS A 199 16.80 -2.56 -4.19
N TYR A 200 16.02 -1.64 -4.75
CA TYR A 200 15.61 -0.42 -4.05
C TYR A 200 14.44 -0.66 -3.09
N TYR A 201 13.53 -1.58 -3.38
CA TYR A 201 12.54 -2.05 -2.41
C TYR A 201 13.21 -2.70 -1.20
N GLU A 202 14.18 -3.58 -1.40
CA GLU A 202 14.96 -4.18 -0.31
C GLU A 202 15.67 -3.13 0.55
N ALA A 203 16.18 -2.05 -0.07
CA ALA A 203 16.75 -0.92 0.66
C ALA A 203 15.67 -0.19 1.50
N CYS A 204 14.47 0.02 0.95
CA CYS A 204 13.37 0.60 1.72
C CYS A 204 12.97 -0.28 2.91
N PHE A 205 12.91 -1.61 2.74
CA PHE A 205 12.60 -2.51 3.84
C PHE A 205 13.67 -2.52 4.93
N LEU A 206 14.93 -2.27 4.57
CA LEU A 206 16.03 -2.19 5.50
C LEU A 206 16.05 -0.85 6.25
N HIS A 207 15.90 0.26 5.54
CA HIS A 207 16.12 1.60 6.08
C HIS A 207 14.85 2.31 6.53
N CYS A 208 13.68 1.96 5.97
CA CYS A 208 12.38 2.49 6.37
C CYS A 208 11.57 1.42 7.12
N ASN A 209 12.09 0.95 8.26
CA ASN A 209 11.54 -0.18 9.00
C ASN A 209 11.23 0.15 10.48
N LYS A 210 11.14 1.41 10.86
CA LYS A 210 10.62 1.81 12.16
C LYS A 210 9.16 1.31 12.29
N ILE A 211 8.34 1.54 11.26
CA ILE A 211 7.07 0.85 11.05
C ILE A 211 7.31 -0.27 10.04
N PRO A 212 7.00 -1.55 10.35
CA PRO A 212 7.37 -2.67 9.50
C PRO A 212 6.57 -2.75 8.19
N TRP A 213 7.18 -3.33 7.17
CA TRP A 213 6.54 -3.64 5.91
C TRP A 213 5.89 -5.03 5.93
N HIS A 214 4.70 -5.12 5.33
CA HIS A 214 4.06 -6.38 4.99
C HIS A 214 4.35 -6.73 3.52
N ILE A 215 5.11 -7.80 3.29
CA ILE A 215 5.41 -8.28 1.93
C ILE A 215 4.33 -9.28 1.55
N ILE A 216 3.54 -8.95 0.53
CA ILE A 216 2.33 -9.65 0.15
C ILE A 216 2.52 -10.40 -1.16
N PRO A 217 2.55 -11.76 -1.18
CA PRO A 217 2.50 -12.55 -2.39
C PRO A 217 1.32 -12.15 -3.27
N SER A 218 1.57 -11.77 -4.53
CA SER A 218 0.59 -11.06 -5.34
C SER A 218 0.28 -11.70 -6.71
N ASP A 219 0.81 -12.89 -6.98
CA ASP A 219 0.47 -13.62 -8.20
C ASP A 219 -1.01 -14.06 -8.21
N GLN A 220 -1.59 -14.41 -7.06
CA GLN A 220 -3.01 -14.72 -6.92
C GLN A 220 -3.75 -13.61 -6.17
N ASN A 221 -4.72 -12.98 -6.83
CA ASN A 221 -5.50 -11.89 -6.26
C ASN A 221 -6.22 -12.31 -4.96
N TRP A 222 -6.90 -13.46 -4.96
CA TRP A 222 -7.65 -13.95 -3.79
C TRP A 222 -6.80 -14.12 -2.53
N TYR A 223 -5.50 -14.46 -2.70
CA TYR A 223 -4.58 -14.62 -1.57
C TYR A 223 -4.06 -13.27 -1.06
N LYS A 224 -3.69 -12.39 -1.98
CA LYS A 224 -3.31 -11.01 -1.69
C LYS A 224 -4.40 -10.26 -0.93
N GLU A 225 -5.64 -10.34 -1.42
CA GLU A 225 -6.82 -9.72 -0.83
C GLU A 225 -7.06 -10.21 0.60
N TYR A 226 -6.99 -11.55 0.79
CA TYR A 226 -7.11 -12.16 2.12
C TYR A 226 -6.06 -11.63 3.10
N LEU A 227 -4.78 -11.62 2.69
CA LEU A 227 -3.69 -11.20 3.57
C LEU A 227 -3.82 -9.72 3.98
N VAL A 228 -4.12 -8.85 3.02
CA VAL A 228 -4.29 -7.42 3.31
C VAL A 228 -5.50 -7.17 4.18
N ALA A 229 -6.66 -7.76 3.84
CA ALA A 229 -7.87 -7.64 4.65
C ALA A 229 -7.65 -8.11 6.09
N GLN A 230 -6.94 -9.24 6.27
CA GLN A 230 -6.63 -9.79 7.61
C GLN A 230 -5.74 -8.85 8.44
N VAL A 231 -4.72 -8.25 7.82
CA VAL A 231 -3.83 -7.29 8.53
C VAL A 231 -4.60 -6.04 8.92
N VAL A 232 -5.39 -5.48 8.01
CA VAL A 232 -6.22 -4.30 8.28
C VAL A 232 -7.22 -4.57 9.40
N TYR A 233 -7.93 -5.71 9.31
CA TYR A 233 -8.88 -6.14 10.34
C TYR A 233 -8.23 -6.28 11.72
N ASN A 234 -7.10 -6.99 11.80
CA ASN A 234 -6.40 -7.19 13.07
C ASN A 234 -5.93 -5.86 13.67
N THR A 235 -5.47 -4.93 12.81
CA THR A 235 -5.03 -3.60 13.25
C THR A 235 -6.19 -2.80 13.83
N LEU A 236 -7.31 -2.70 13.11
CA LEU A 236 -8.48 -1.95 13.60
C LEU A 236 -9.11 -2.61 14.83
N LYS A 237 -9.21 -3.93 14.85
CA LYS A 237 -9.70 -4.68 16.01
C LYS A 237 -8.84 -4.45 17.26
N GLY A 238 -7.51 -4.40 17.09
CA GLY A 238 -6.56 -4.16 18.17
C GLY A 238 -6.63 -2.76 18.78
N LEU A 239 -7.33 -1.80 18.14
CA LEU A 239 -7.58 -0.47 18.70
C LEU A 239 -8.62 -0.48 19.82
N ASN A 240 -9.40 -1.56 19.97
CA ASN A 240 -10.45 -1.71 20.99
C ASN A 240 -11.45 -0.55 21.03
N MET A 241 -11.75 0.02 19.86
CA MET A 241 -12.64 1.18 19.69
C MET A 241 -14.06 0.89 20.17
N GLN A 242 -14.69 1.91 20.78
CA GLN A 242 -16.05 1.84 21.28
C GLN A 242 -16.90 2.96 20.69
N TYR A 243 -18.22 2.72 20.55
CA TYR A 243 -19.14 3.81 20.28
C TYR A 243 -19.20 4.74 21.49
N PRO A 244 -18.99 6.06 21.30
CA PRO A 244 -19.21 7.00 22.37
C PRO A 244 -20.70 7.00 22.72
N GLY A 245 -21.04 6.92 24.01
CA GLY A 245 -22.42 7.09 24.45
C GLY A 245 -22.95 8.49 24.12
N MET A 246 -24.21 8.78 24.48
CA MET A 246 -24.76 10.13 24.36
C MET A 246 -23.88 11.11 25.13
N LYS A 247 -23.43 12.18 24.46
CA LYS A 247 -22.79 13.30 25.15
C LYS A 247 -23.87 13.95 26.05
N LYS A 248 -23.66 13.88 27.35
CA LYS A 248 -24.46 14.64 28.31
C LYS A 248 -24.13 16.10 28.19
#